data_a3ec7c79ec4f855a0d5fe1434e3926d7
#
_entry.id   a3ec7c79ec4f855a0d5fe1434e3926d7
#
_cell.length_a   1.000
_cell.length_b   1.000
_cell.length_c   1.000
_cell.angle_alpha   90.00
_cell.angle_beta   90.00
_cell.angle_gamma   90.00
#
_symmetry.space_group_name_H-M   'P 1'
#
loop_
_entity.id
_entity.type
_entity.pdbx_description
1 polymer ?
#
loop_
_entity_poly.entity_id
_entity_poly.type
_entity_poly.pdbx_seq_one_letter_code
_entity_poly.pdbx_strand_id
1 'polypeptide(L)'
;MTESMNLYRRRPVSLSWVVFAVGIVVFQTVVAFAAQPGYEPSTTLSASQILPPELLAGPNHRVEERVSNDGYLNTYRVVSKFGTFVAVSTPMLRKRISEINALVRMEQIEGTQEFTSSLREAGTDTLVGFKNLVTHPVDTVKGAASGLAVAFRRAGDQLTGPKRSEAEDSRVKDLIGFSKTKREYAYQLGIDAYTDNEKVQDRLNEISWAGYSGGITWAAAMAAVPGGTGTAITISGTHKLLNEVFRTTPPVDLRRMNAEKLNAMDVHPEVADAFINNSVYSPRYQTLLVHAMEEMKGVGNRATFVRLAAATANKDLALFRERQAEMYAGYHKAVAPVETFLALGEFAAVRTSANEIVFNVPLDHLVWTDAMAKLLTAADARVTQLTRPASKQLWVTGTVSARAKKEIETRGWQVHERSEDRLLSWSEDYPKYEKPEDRVPAGLVKLNFKSVAVGVGGSSGDGVLSYQGKDYPFTISGLNFVDVGVSNFEGAGKVYDLKNVNDFAGNYAAAQAGFAIAGGQSELSMRNGKGVTVIVLANEGKESGTRLNLGPSGVTFKLK
;
A
#
# COMPACT_ATOMS: atom_id res chain seq x y z
N MET A 1 -50.69 -52.12 29.25
CA MET A 1 -49.49 -52.83 28.84
C MET A 1 -48.57 -51.81 28.22
N THR A 2 -47.61 -51.47 29.01
CA THR A 2 -46.57 -50.48 28.88
C THR A 2 -45.43 -51.03 28.05
N GLU A 3 -44.96 -50.32 27.08
CA GLU A 3 -43.57 -50.46 26.63
C GLU A 3 -42.97 -49.09 26.30
N SER A 4 -41.91 -48.83 27.03
CA SER A 4 -41.14 -47.63 27.10
C SER A 4 -40.19 -47.51 25.93
N MET A 5 -40.22 -46.37 25.22
CA MET A 5 -39.29 -46.01 24.17
C MET A 5 -38.14 -45.19 24.75
N ASN A 6 -36.98 -45.81 24.82
CA ASN A 6 -35.70 -45.22 25.26
C ASN A 6 -35.20 -44.16 24.25
N LEU A 7 -35.23 -42.90 24.64
CA LEU A 7 -34.60 -41.80 23.93
C LEU A 7 -33.10 -41.80 24.19
N TYR A 8 -32.34 -42.09 23.15
CA TYR A 8 -30.89 -41.90 23.13
C TYR A 8 -30.53 -40.40 23.27
N ARG A 9 -30.21 -39.99 24.47
CA ARG A 9 -29.57 -38.70 24.74
C ARG A 9 -28.15 -38.73 24.18
N ARG A 10 -27.92 -38.16 23.00
CA ARG A 10 -26.58 -37.79 22.53
C ARG A 10 -26.06 -36.66 23.41
N ARG A 11 -25.02 -36.94 24.20
CA ARG A 11 -24.24 -35.92 24.89
C ARG A 11 -23.54 -35.04 23.84
N PRO A 12 -23.55 -33.69 23.99
CA PRO A 12 -22.71 -32.87 23.16
C PRO A 12 -21.24 -33.13 23.56
N VAL A 13 -20.46 -33.53 22.60
CA VAL A 13 -18.99 -33.53 22.71
C VAL A 13 -18.57 -32.08 22.84
N SER A 14 -18.17 -31.68 24.03
CA SER A 14 -17.53 -30.40 24.26
C SER A 14 -16.19 -30.42 23.54
N LEU A 15 -16.15 -29.81 22.36
CA LEU A 15 -14.92 -29.50 21.66
C LEU A 15 -14.20 -28.42 22.46
N SER A 16 -13.28 -28.85 23.33
CA SER A 16 -12.37 -27.95 24.02
C SER A 16 -11.50 -27.30 22.97
N TRP A 17 -11.85 -26.07 22.65
CA TRP A 17 -11.05 -25.17 21.84
C TRP A 17 -9.80 -24.81 22.64
N VAL A 18 -8.70 -25.50 22.37
CA VAL A 18 -7.38 -25.00 22.77
C VAL A 18 -7.04 -23.89 21.79
N VAL A 19 -7.49 -22.70 22.12
CA VAL A 19 -7.08 -21.47 21.46
C VAL A 19 -5.63 -21.22 21.86
N PHE A 20 -4.68 -21.65 21.04
CA PHE A 20 -3.33 -21.09 21.07
C PHE A 20 -3.39 -19.70 20.42
N ALA A 21 -3.95 -18.76 21.16
CA ALA A 21 -3.67 -17.37 20.92
C ALA A 21 -2.16 -17.18 21.14
N VAL A 22 -1.43 -16.83 20.10
CA VAL A 22 -0.16 -16.12 20.27
C VAL A 22 -0.54 -14.74 20.80
N GLY A 23 -0.82 -14.71 22.10
CA GLY A 23 -1.13 -13.49 22.82
C GLY A 23 0.14 -12.68 22.94
N ILE A 24 0.22 -11.57 22.21
CA ILE A 24 1.14 -10.48 22.56
C ILE A 24 0.57 -9.88 23.85
N VAL A 25 0.92 -10.47 24.99
CA VAL A 25 0.68 -9.87 26.29
C VAL A 25 1.85 -8.93 26.55
N VAL A 26 1.61 -7.65 26.38
CA VAL A 26 2.51 -6.61 26.89
C VAL A 26 2.37 -6.60 28.41
N PHE A 27 3.13 -7.46 29.10
CA PHE A 27 3.37 -7.32 30.53
C PHE A 27 4.84 -6.98 30.74
N GLN A 28 5.09 -5.77 31.21
CA GLN A 28 6.38 -5.37 31.77
C GLN A 28 6.63 -6.11 33.07
N THR A 29 7.12 -7.33 32.98
CA THR A 29 7.89 -7.96 34.06
C THR A 29 9.13 -8.56 33.44
N VAL A 30 10.28 -7.99 33.76
CA VAL A 30 11.58 -8.58 33.46
C VAL A 30 11.69 -9.86 34.31
N VAL A 31 11.15 -10.95 33.81
CA VAL A 31 11.47 -12.27 34.30
C VAL A 31 12.58 -12.76 33.38
N ALA A 32 13.79 -12.87 33.91
CA ALA A 32 14.85 -13.61 33.25
C ALA A 32 14.40 -15.07 33.13
N PHE A 33 13.86 -15.43 31.98
CA PHE A 33 13.60 -16.84 31.66
C PHE A 33 14.96 -17.52 31.49
N ALA A 34 15.33 -18.37 32.44
CA ALA A 34 16.41 -19.31 32.24
C ALA A 34 16.08 -20.14 31.00
N ALA A 35 16.99 -20.11 29.99
CA ALA A 35 16.82 -20.90 28.78
C ALA A 35 16.64 -22.37 29.14
N GLN A 36 15.57 -23.01 28.70
CA GLN A 36 15.43 -24.44 28.83
C GLN A 36 16.57 -25.13 28.05
N PRO A 37 17.23 -26.16 28.63
CA PRO A 37 18.26 -26.88 27.89
C PRO A 37 17.70 -27.39 26.56
N GLY A 38 18.23 -26.89 25.47
CA GLY A 38 17.78 -27.30 24.13
C GLY A 38 17.18 -26.19 23.27
N TYR A 39 16.76 -25.07 23.83
CA TYR A 39 16.16 -23.93 23.10
C TYR A 39 16.94 -22.64 23.29
N GLU A 40 16.75 -21.70 22.36
CA GLU A 40 17.30 -20.35 22.47
C GLU A 40 16.27 -19.44 23.17
N PRO A 41 16.72 -18.55 24.06
CA PRO A 41 15.83 -17.53 24.65
C PRO A 41 15.48 -16.45 23.59
N SER A 42 14.41 -15.71 23.84
CA SER A 42 14.13 -14.47 23.13
C SER A 42 15.38 -13.59 23.16
N THR A 43 15.77 -13.05 22.01
CA THR A 43 17.04 -12.35 21.88
C THR A 43 16.84 -10.84 21.85
N THR A 44 17.87 -10.12 22.27
CA THR A 44 17.97 -8.68 22.05
C THR A 44 19.03 -8.45 20.99
N LEU A 45 18.66 -7.72 19.94
CA LEU A 45 19.52 -7.38 18.82
C LEU A 45 19.94 -5.90 18.89
N SER A 46 21.00 -5.57 18.19
CA SER A 46 21.49 -4.21 18.02
C SER A 46 20.96 -3.63 16.70
N ALA A 47 20.22 -2.52 16.76
CA ALA A 47 19.63 -1.89 15.57
C ALA A 47 20.70 -1.55 14.52
N SER A 48 21.86 -1.04 14.95
CA SER A 48 22.98 -0.69 14.07
C SER A 48 23.60 -1.88 13.34
N GLN A 49 23.41 -3.11 13.84
CA GLN A 49 23.90 -4.35 13.19
C GLN A 49 22.92 -4.97 12.22
N ILE A 50 21.62 -4.68 12.36
CA ILE A 50 20.56 -5.35 11.59
C ILE A 50 19.84 -4.43 10.61
N LEU A 51 19.95 -3.11 10.78
CA LEU A 51 19.27 -2.14 9.92
C LEU A 51 20.27 -1.41 9.02
N PRO A 52 19.89 -1.12 7.77
CA PRO A 52 20.64 -0.21 6.94
C PRO A 52 20.55 1.22 7.49
N PRO A 53 21.56 2.07 7.20
CA PRO A 53 21.69 3.41 7.82
C PRO A 53 20.42 4.27 7.69
N GLU A 54 19.74 4.22 6.55
CA GLU A 54 18.54 5.02 6.26
C GLU A 54 17.31 4.61 7.10
N LEU A 55 17.25 3.36 7.57
CA LEU A 55 16.21 2.92 8.52
C LEU A 55 16.62 3.18 9.96
N LEU A 56 17.93 3.15 10.26
CA LEU A 56 18.45 3.38 11.61
C LEU A 56 18.23 4.82 12.06
N ALA A 57 18.53 5.78 11.19
CA ALA A 57 18.36 7.20 11.47
C ALA A 57 18.14 8.02 10.19
N GLY A 58 17.34 9.06 10.31
CA GLY A 58 17.07 10.03 9.26
C GLY A 58 16.79 11.42 9.84
N PRO A 59 16.46 12.40 8.98
CA PRO A 59 16.22 13.77 9.45
C PRO A 59 15.11 13.89 10.50
N ASN A 60 14.14 12.98 10.48
CA ASN A 60 12.92 13.07 11.28
C ASN A 60 12.74 11.91 12.27
N HIS A 61 13.63 10.92 12.23
CA HIS A 61 13.54 9.73 13.09
C HIS A 61 14.89 9.19 13.50
N ARG A 62 14.88 8.41 14.57
CA ARG A 62 15.99 7.57 15.02
C ARG A 62 15.41 6.32 15.67
N VAL A 63 15.91 5.15 15.29
CA VAL A 63 15.59 3.88 15.95
C VAL A 63 16.47 3.71 17.18
N GLU A 64 15.86 3.27 18.29
CA GLU A 64 16.61 2.92 19.50
C GLU A 64 17.49 1.69 19.24
N GLU A 65 18.71 1.68 19.83
CA GLU A 65 19.70 0.64 19.59
C GLU A 65 19.23 -0.75 20.03
N ARG A 66 18.44 -0.82 21.11
CA ARG A 66 17.93 -2.07 21.64
C ARG A 66 16.68 -2.52 20.88
N VAL A 67 16.77 -3.64 20.19
CA VAL A 67 15.67 -4.28 19.46
C VAL A 67 15.35 -5.61 20.12
N SER A 68 14.13 -5.77 20.64
CA SER A 68 13.68 -7.07 21.16
C SER A 68 13.15 -7.94 20.02
N ASN A 69 13.41 -9.26 20.11
CA ASN A 69 12.89 -10.25 19.17
C ASN A 69 12.14 -11.32 19.96
N ASP A 70 10.93 -11.68 19.54
CA ASP A 70 10.05 -12.67 20.20
C ASP A 70 10.33 -14.12 19.76
N GLY A 71 11.34 -14.31 18.95
CA GLY A 71 11.70 -15.57 18.28
C GLY A 71 11.37 -15.56 16.80
N TYR A 72 10.64 -14.53 16.31
CA TYR A 72 10.15 -14.40 14.95
C TYR A 72 10.28 -12.96 14.41
N LEU A 73 9.73 -11.99 15.13
CA LEU A 73 9.62 -10.60 14.72
C LEU A 73 10.41 -9.68 15.65
N ASN A 74 11.00 -8.68 15.06
CA ASN A 74 11.70 -7.62 15.78
C ASN A 74 10.71 -6.54 16.22
N THR A 75 10.87 -6.06 17.43
CA THR A 75 10.15 -4.88 17.93
C THR A 75 11.09 -3.71 18.03
N TYR A 76 10.83 -2.68 17.24
CA TYR A 76 11.59 -1.45 17.16
C TYR A 76 10.88 -0.31 17.89
N ARG A 77 11.67 0.59 18.46
CA ARG A 77 11.21 1.86 19.01
C ARG A 77 11.79 3.00 18.17
N VAL A 78 10.92 3.77 17.53
CA VAL A 78 11.28 4.85 16.62
C VAL A 78 11.00 6.18 17.30
N VAL A 79 12.04 6.91 17.62
CA VAL A 79 11.96 8.23 18.27
C VAL A 79 11.88 9.33 17.21
N SER A 80 10.95 10.23 17.37
CA SER A 80 10.77 11.42 16.54
C SER A 80 10.30 12.61 17.36
N LYS A 81 10.18 13.78 16.75
CA LYS A 81 9.56 14.96 17.40
C LYS A 81 8.09 14.77 17.77
N PHE A 82 7.41 13.81 17.14
CA PHE A 82 6.01 13.47 17.43
C PHE A 82 5.88 12.43 18.54
N GLY A 83 6.97 12.01 19.15
CA GLY A 83 7.05 11.00 20.19
C GLY A 83 7.68 9.71 19.71
N THR A 84 7.54 8.66 20.52
CA THR A 84 8.09 7.33 20.21
C THR A 84 7.00 6.44 19.64
N PHE A 85 7.29 5.81 18.50
CA PHE A 85 6.43 4.84 17.85
C PHE A 85 7.01 3.44 18.02
N VAL A 86 6.14 2.46 18.23
CA VAL A 86 6.51 1.04 18.26
C VAL A 86 6.19 0.43 16.90
N ALA A 87 7.13 -0.35 16.38
CA ALA A 87 6.96 -1.09 15.14
C ALA A 87 7.33 -2.55 15.35
N VAL A 88 6.35 -3.45 15.22
CA VAL A 88 6.56 -4.88 15.24
C VAL A 88 6.77 -5.34 13.80
N SER A 89 7.94 -5.82 13.49
CA SER A 89 8.51 -6.20 12.19
C SER A 89 9.19 -5.06 11.42
N THR A 90 10.13 -5.44 10.56
CA THR A 90 10.86 -4.50 9.68
C THR A 90 9.94 -3.83 8.64
N PRO A 91 8.95 -4.50 8.02
CA PRO A 91 7.94 -3.83 7.19
C PRO A 91 7.15 -2.74 7.94
N MET A 92 6.76 -3.01 9.19
CA MET A 92 6.08 -2.00 10.03
C MET A 92 7.02 -0.84 10.39
N LEU A 93 8.31 -1.10 10.62
CA LEU A 93 9.31 -0.05 10.84
C LEU A 93 9.38 0.91 9.63
N ARG A 94 9.47 0.38 8.41
CA ARG A 94 9.46 1.19 7.18
C ARG A 94 8.17 2.03 7.08
N LYS A 95 7.02 1.43 7.37
CA LYS A 95 5.73 2.14 7.41
C LYS A 95 5.75 3.30 8.42
N ARG A 96 6.19 3.07 9.66
CA ARG A 96 6.26 4.11 10.70
C ARG A 96 7.21 5.25 10.33
N ILE A 97 8.35 4.96 9.70
CA ILE A 97 9.28 5.98 9.21
C ILE A 97 8.63 6.84 8.12
N SER A 98 7.94 6.24 7.16
CA SER A 98 7.19 6.95 6.13
C SER A 98 6.11 7.84 6.72
N GLU A 99 5.39 7.34 7.71
CA GLU A 99 4.35 8.07 8.45
C GLU A 99 4.93 9.26 9.24
N ILE A 100 6.08 9.11 9.89
CA ILE A 100 6.79 10.21 10.57
C ILE A 100 7.17 11.30 9.58
N ASN A 101 7.69 10.94 8.42
CA ASN A 101 8.01 11.90 7.36
C ASN A 101 6.75 12.61 6.83
N ALA A 102 5.64 11.89 6.71
CA ALA A 102 4.35 12.48 6.33
C ALA A 102 3.81 13.45 7.39
N LEU A 103 3.95 13.12 8.69
CA LEU A 103 3.57 14.01 9.80
C LEU A 103 4.32 15.36 9.72
N VAL A 104 5.62 15.33 9.39
CA VAL A 104 6.40 16.57 9.19
C VAL A 104 5.83 17.42 8.07
N ARG A 105 5.46 16.79 6.94
CA ARG A 105 4.86 17.51 5.81
C ARG A 105 3.48 18.07 6.15
N MET A 106 2.66 17.30 6.84
CA MET A 106 1.34 17.75 7.29
C MET A 106 1.46 18.96 8.21
N GLU A 107 2.40 18.96 9.17
CA GLU A 107 2.68 20.10 10.04
C GLU A 107 3.14 21.34 9.25
N GLN A 108 3.94 21.17 8.21
CA GLN A 108 4.34 22.27 7.33
C GLN A 108 3.15 22.87 6.57
N ILE A 109 2.24 22.04 6.07
CA ILE A 109 1.00 22.48 5.40
C ILE A 109 0.13 23.28 6.39
N GLU A 110 -0.05 22.79 7.60
CA GLU A 110 -0.84 23.44 8.66
C GLU A 110 -0.27 24.82 9.06
N GLY A 111 1.04 25.01 8.96
CA GLY A 111 1.72 26.28 9.22
C GLY A 111 1.55 27.34 8.12
N THR A 112 0.89 27.03 6.99
CA THR A 112 0.73 27.96 5.86
C THR A 112 -0.45 28.92 6.04
N GLN A 113 -0.36 30.09 5.39
CA GLN A 113 -1.47 31.06 5.38
C GLN A 113 -2.68 30.50 4.62
N GLU A 114 -2.44 29.75 3.56
CA GLU A 114 -3.44 29.09 2.72
C GLU A 114 -4.28 28.12 3.55
N PHE A 115 -3.64 27.32 4.41
CA PHE A 115 -4.34 26.42 5.33
C PHE A 115 -5.20 27.20 6.33
N THR A 116 -4.61 28.24 6.94
CA THR A 116 -5.31 29.05 7.95
C THR A 116 -6.49 29.82 7.35
N SER A 117 -6.35 30.39 6.13
CA SER A 117 -7.43 31.09 5.43
C SER A 117 -8.56 30.15 5.03
N SER A 118 -8.22 28.95 4.53
CA SER A 118 -9.17 27.93 4.16
C SER A 118 -10.00 27.43 5.35
N LEU A 119 -9.38 27.23 6.51
CA LEU A 119 -10.13 26.92 7.74
C LEU A 119 -11.07 28.05 8.15
N ARG A 120 -10.66 29.30 7.95
CA ARG A 120 -11.50 30.48 8.28
C ARG A 120 -12.67 30.61 7.31
N GLU A 121 -12.46 30.37 6.00
CA GLU A 121 -13.51 30.37 4.98
C GLU A 121 -14.53 29.26 5.19
N ALA A 122 -14.06 28.07 5.67
CA ALA A 122 -14.92 26.95 6.03
C ALA A 122 -15.88 27.29 7.20
N GLY A 123 -15.59 28.36 7.97
CA GLY A 123 -16.38 28.82 9.10
C GLY A 123 -16.21 27.97 10.36
N THR A 124 -16.04 28.63 11.51
CA THR A 124 -15.89 27.94 12.81
C THR A 124 -17.10 27.09 13.18
N ASP A 125 -18.31 27.56 12.82
CA ASP A 125 -19.56 26.85 13.09
C ASP A 125 -19.70 25.56 12.24
N THR A 126 -19.21 25.61 11.01
CA THR A 126 -19.17 24.43 10.11
C THR A 126 -18.18 23.39 10.61
N LEU A 127 -17.02 23.80 11.14
CA LEU A 127 -16.02 22.91 11.73
C LEU A 127 -16.51 22.23 13.01
N VAL A 128 -17.14 22.99 13.90
CA VAL A 128 -17.71 22.46 15.15
C VAL A 128 -18.88 21.53 14.85
N GLY A 129 -19.77 21.94 13.93
CA GLY A 129 -20.90 21.11 13.49
C GLY A 129 -20.44 19.81 12.82
N PHE A 130 -19.39 19.87 11.99
CA PHE A 130 -18.83 18.68 11.34
C PHE A 130 -18.05 17.80 12.31
N LYS A 131 -17.25 18.36 13.21
CA LYS A 131 -16.57 17.59 14.26
C LYS A 131 -17.58 16.83 15.12
N ASN A 132 -18.67 17.48 15.51
CA ASN A 132 -19.76 16.86 16.25
C ASN A 132 -20.49 15.78 15.43
N LEU A 133 -20.69 16.03 14.14
CA LEU A 133 -21.29 15.08 13.20
C LEU A 133 -20.45 13.80 13.03
N VAL A 134 -19.14 13.95 13.02
CA VAL A 134 -18.18 12.83 12.87
C VAL A 134 -18.00 12.07 14.17
N THR A 135 -17.97 12.79 15.31
CA THR A 135 -17.76 12.17 16.63
C THR A 135 -19.05 11.67 17.28
N HIS A 136 -20.20 12.32 16.99
CA HIS A 136 -21.52 12.00 17.57
C HIS A 136 -22.63 12.02 16.50
N PRO A 137 -22.62 11.09 15.53
CA PRO A 137 -23.51 11.16 14.36
C PRO A 137 -25.00 11.07 14.71
N VAL A 138 -25.36 10.43 15.81
CA VAL A 138 -26.78 10.21 16.20
C VAL A 138 -27.40 11.47 16.84
N ASP A 139 -26.62 12.23 17.60
CA ASP A 139 -27.12 13.40 18.34
C ASP A 139 -27.23 14.65 17.46
N THR A 140 -26.44 14.73 16.41
CA THR A 140 -26.36 15.90 15.51
C THR A 140 -27.51 15.92 14.49
N VAL A 141 -28.12 14.77 14.17
CA VAL A 141 -29.22 14.65 13.19
C VAL A 141 -30.49 15.40 13.63
N LYS A 142 -30.69 15.57 14.93
CA LYS A 142 -31.89 16.24 15.49
C LYS A 142 -31.91 17.76 15.31
N GLY A 143 -30.77 18.37 14.93
CA GLY A 143 -30.63 19.81 14.78
C GLY A 143 -30.18 20.31 13.40
N ALA A 144 -30.01 19.44 12.40
CA ALA A 144 -29.42 19.80 11.12
C ALA A 144 -30.41 20.41 10.11
N ALA A 145 -29.96 21.44 9.40
CA ALA A 145 -30.72 22.07 8.32
C ALA A 145 -31.03 21.11 7.17
N SER A 146 -32.13 21.34 6.44
CA SER A 146 -32.84 20.43 5.55
C SER A 146 -32.01 19.65 4.50
N GLY A 147 -30.90 20.18 4.02
CA GLY A 147 -30.03 19.51 3.01
C GLY A 147 -29.21 18.35 3.56
N LEU A 148 -28.69 18.50 4.79
CA LEU A 148 -27.95 17.45 5.49
C LEU A 148 -28.88 16.32 5.97
N ALA A 149 -30.12 16.65 6.37
CA ALA A 149 -31.11 15.66 6.80
C ALA A 149 -31.56 14.71 5.66
N VAL A 150 -31.51 15.13 4.40
CA VAL A 150 -31.78 14.29 3.23
C VAL A 150 -30.63 13.33 2.94
N ALA A 151 -29.37 13.80 3.09
CA ALA A 151 -28.19 12.96 2.99
C ALA A 151 -28.17 11.88 4.10
N PHE A 152 -28.60 12.24 5.31
CA PHE A 152 -28.70 11.32 6.44
C PHE A 152 -29.81 10.26 6.30
N ARG A 153 -30.95 10.58 5.70
CA ARG A 153 -31.98 9.59 5.43
C ARG A 153 -31.52 8.55 4.41
N ARG A 154 -30.79 8.98 3.37
CA ARG A 154 -30.14 8.05 2.42
C ARG A 154 -29.03 7.24 3.05
N ALA A 155 -28.33 7.78 4.05
CA ALA A 155 -27.32 7.07 4.81
C ALA A 155 -27.92 6.05 5.78
N GLY A 156 -29.08 6.35 6.37
CA GLY A 156 -29.78 5.46 7.32
C GLY A 156 -30.09 4.09 6.71
N ASP A 157 -30.52 4.04 5.45
CA ASP A 157 -30.79 2.80 4.73
C ASP A 157 -29.52 2.02 4.35
N GLN A 158 -28.34 2.66 4.38
CA GLN A 158 -27.04 2.04 4.08
C GLN A 158 -26.21 1.71 5.35
N LEU A 159 -26.71 2.00 6.55
CA LEU A 159 -26.01 1.74 7.81
C LEU A 159 -25.92 0.25 8.19
N THR A 160 -26.63 -0.62 7.49
CA THR A 160 -26.67 -2.08 7.66
C THR A 160 -25.72 -2.83 6.73
N GLY A 161 -24.53 -2.32 6.45
CA GLY A 161 -23.57 -3.01 5.60
C GLY A 161 -22.50 -3.75 6.43
N PRO A 162 -21.54 -4.41 5.74
CA PRO A 162 -20.49 -5.21 6.37
C PRO A 162 -19.69 -4.44 7.41
N LYS A 163 -19.12 -5.16 8.38
CA LYS A 163 -18.25 -4.58 9.42
C LYS A 163 -17.08 -3.87 8.75
N ARG A 164 -16.80 -2.66 9.21
CA ARG A 164 -15.65 -1.86 8.76
C ARG A 164 -14.47 -2.09 9.67
N SER A 165 -13.26 -1.94 9.14
CA SER A 165 -12.07 -1.85 9.97
C SER A 165 -12.07 -0.52 10.73
N GLU A 166 -11.41 -0.46 11.87
CA GLU A 166 -11.27 0.78 12.65
C GLU A 166 -10.52 1.88 11.88
N ALA A 167 -9.72 1.51 10.89
CA ALA A 167 -8.97 2.42 10.04
C ALA A 167 -9.81 3.08 8.94
N GLU A 168 -11.05 2.62 8.69
CA GLU A 168 -11.93 3.21 7.69
C GLU A 168 -12.71 4.40 8.24
N ASP A 169 -12.93 5.39 7.37
CA ASP A 169 -13.81 6.51 7.68
C ASP A 169 -15.28 6.06 7.88
N SER A 170 -16.04 6.86 8.59
CA SER A 170 -17.47 6.62 8.74
C SER A 170 -18.20 6.71 7.38
N ARG A 171 -19.33 6.03 7.24
CA ARG A 171 -20.15 6.09 6.02
C ARG A 171 -20.60 7.51 5.67
N VAL A 172 -20.77 8.35 6.69
CA VAL A 172 -21.11 9.75 6.50
C VAL A 172 -19.96 10.50 5.81
N LYS A 173 -18.71 10.28 6.23
CA LYS A 173 -17.52 10.86 5.58
C LYS A 173 -17.40 10.44 4.12
N ASP A 174 -17.69 9.17 3.81
CA ASP A 174 -17.71 8.66 2.44
C ASP A 174 -18.78 9.35 1.59
N LEU A 175 -20.01 9.46 2.11
CA LEU A 175 -21.14 10.05 1.39
C LEU A 175 -20.94 11.53 1.03
N ILE A 176 -20.28 12.30 1.88
CA ILE A 176 -20.00 13.71 1.61
C ILE A 176 -18.76 13.94 0.75
N GLY A 177 -18.04 12.88 0.36
CA GLY A 177 -16.82 12.99 -0.44
C GLY A 177 -15.54 13.29 0.33
N PHE A 178 -15.60 13.48 1.64
CA PHE A 178 -14.44 13.73 2.51
C PHE A 178 -13.39 12.63 2.37
N SER A 179 -13.80 11.37 2.44
CA SER A 179 -12.89 10.22 2.34
C SER A 179 -12.15 10.15 0.99
N LYS A 180 -12.72 10.73 -0.08
CA LYS A 180 -12.01 10.86 -1.37
C LYS A 180 -10.83 11.82 -1.24
N THR A 181 -11.06 13.01 -0.65
CA THR A 181 -9.99 13.99 -0.40
C THR A 181 -8.91 13.41 0.52
N LYS A 182 -9.30 12.68 1.55
CA LYS A 182 -8.38 12.01 2.46
C LYS A 182 -7.51 10.97 1.75
N ARG A 183 -8.08 10.13 0.89
CA ARG A 183 -7.30 9.17 0.08
C ARG A 183 -6.35 9.87 -0.88
N GLU A 184 -6.78 10.98 -1.51
CA GLU A 184 -5.91 11.79 -2.36
C GLU A 184 -4.72 12.32 -1.57
N TYR A 185 -4.94 12.93 -0.41
CA TYR A 185 -3.86 13.49 0.41
C TYR A 185 -2.93 12.41 0.95
N ALA A 186 -3.48 11.26 1.39
CA ALA A 186 -2.66 10.12 1.81
C ALA A 186 -1.77 9.59 0.67
N TYR A 187 -2.33 9.50 -0.55
CA TYR A 187 -1.57 9.12 -1.74
C TYR A 187 -0.42 10.08 -2.02
N GLN A 188 -0.68 11.38 -1.99
CA GLN A 188 0.32 12.42 -2.23
C GLN A 188 1.41 12.48 -1.13
N LEU A 189 1.05 12.13 0.10
CA LEU A 189 1.98 12.00 1.23
C LEU A 189 2.78 10.69 1.20
N GLY A 190 2.41 9.76 0.34
CA GLY A 190 3.03 8.44 0.27
C GLY A 190 2.72 7.55 1.46
N ILE A 191 1.54 7.68 2.07
CA ILE A 191 1.10 6.90 3.23
C ILE A 191 -0.20 6.15 2.95
N ASP A 192 -0.48 5.17 3.80
CA ASP A 192 -1.75 4.44 3.79
C ASP A 192 -2.86 5.28 4.41
N ALA A 193 -3.92 5.58 3.65
CA ALA A 193 -5.10 6.28 4.16
C ALA A 193 -5.82 5.52 5.29
N TYR A 194 -5.55 4.20 5.39
CA TYR A 194 -6.16 3.28 6.36
C TYR A 194 -5.14 2.85 7.43
N THR A 195 -4.13 3.67 7.71
CA THR A 195 -3.16 3.39 8.75
C THR A 195 -3.80 3.31 10.13
N ASP A 196 -3.25 2.46 10.98
CA ASP A 196 -3.60 2.31 12.38
C ASP A 196 -2.92 3.34 13.30
N ASN A 197 -2.10 4.23 12.75
CA ASN A 197 -1.41 5.29 13.47
C ASN A 197 -2.38 6.45 13.72
N GLU A 198 -2.89 6.57 14.94
CA GLU A 198 -3.85 7.60 15.35
C GLU A 198 -3.34 9.02 15.05
N LYS A 199 -2.07 9.32 15.34
CA LYS A 199 -1.50 10.65 15.08
C LYS A 199 -1.52 11.01 13.58
N VAL A 200 -1.27 10.03 12.74
CA VAL A 200 -1.36 10.21 11.28
C VAL A 200 -2.81 10.40 10.86
N GLN A 201 -3.73 9.59 11.41
CA GLN A 201 -5.15 9.71 11.12
C GLN A 201 -5.71 11.09 11.51
N ASP A 202 -5.36 11.58 12.69
CA ASP A 202 -5.81 12.89 13.18
C ASP A 202 -5.33 14.02 12.26
N ARG A 203 -4.02 14.09 11.99
CA ARG A 203 -3.46 15.11 11.11
C ARG A 203 -3.96 15.01 9.67
N LEU A 204 -4.05 13.78 9.14
CA LEU A 204 -4.59 13.55 7.81
C LEU A 204 -6.06 14.00 7.72
N ASN A 205 -6.85 13.78 8.76
CA ASN A 205 -8.22 14.26 8.83
C ASN A 205 -8.26 15.80 8.83
N GLU A 206 -7.40 16.47 9.61
CA GLU A 206 -7.35 17.94 9.70
C GLU A 206 -7.03 18.56 8.34
N ILE A 207 -5.96 18.14 7.67
CA ILE A 207 -5.58 18.69 6.36
C ILE A 207 -6.60 18.32 5.26
N SER A 208 -7.16 17.10 5.33
CA SER A 208 -8.19 16.69 4.37
C SER A 208 -9.47 17.47 4.53
N TRP A 209 -9.79 17.89 5.75
CA TRP A 209 -10.93 18.75 6.03
C TRP A 209 -10.76 20.14 5.43
N ALA A 210 -9.59 20.75 5.62
CA ALA A 210 -9.26 22.03 5.00
C ALA A 210 -9.32 21.96 3.47
N GLY A 211 -8.83 20.87 2.88
CA GLY A 211 -8.93 20.65 1.45
C GLY A 211 -10.37 20.43 0.95
N TYR A 212 -11.17 19.70 1.70
CA TYR A 212 -12.56 19.41 1.35
C TYR A 212 -13.47 20.62 1.48
N SER A 213 -13.40 21.35 2.59
CA SER A 213 -14.30 22.46 2.91
C SER A 213 -13.83 23.83 2.39
N GLY A 214 -12.53 24.08 2.40
CA GLY A 214 -11.92 25.33 2.01
C GLY A 214 -11.36 25.37 0.58
N GLY A 215 -11.50 24.28 -0.17
CA GLY A 215 -11.06 24.22 -1.57
C GLY A 215 -9.55 24.24 -1.80
N ILE A 216 -8.72 24.07 -0.75
CA ILE A 216 -7.27 23.96 -0.94
C ILE A 216 -6.97 22.67 -1.71
N THR A 217 -6.42 22.83 -2.90
CA THR A 217 -5.86 21.68 -3.64
C THR A 217 -4.55 21.26 -3.01
N TRP A 218 -4.16 19.97 -3.15
CA TRP A 218 -2.86 19.50 -2.73
C TRP A 218 -1.71 20.34 -3.29
N ALA A 219 -1.80 20.73 -4.57
CA ALA A 219 -0.80 21.56 -5.22
C ALA A 219 -0.64 22.92 -4.53
N ALA A 220 -1.75 23.57 -4.17
CA ALA A 220 -1.72 24.84 -3.44
C ALA A 220 -1.13 24.67 -2.04
N ALA A 221 -1.53 23.61 -1.32
CA ALA A 221 -0.99 23.29 -0.01
C ALA A 221 0.53 23.08 -0.03
N MET A 222 1.04 22.36 -1.03
CA MET A 222 2.48 22.09 -1.17
C MET A 222 3.28 23.27 -1.71
N ALA A 223 2.70 24.13 -2.54
CA ALA A 223 3.38 25.33 -3.03
C ALA A 223 3.66 26.34 -1.91
N ALA A 224 2.85 26.32 -0.86
CA ALA A 224 3.00 27.18 0.31
C ALA A 224 4.03 26.66 1.32
N VAL A 225 4.51 25.41 1.18
CA VAL A 225 5.52 24.82 2.07
C VAL A 225 6.93 25.24 1.64
N PRO A 226 7.71 25.95 2.47
CA PRO A 226 9.09 26.33 2.13
C PRO A 226 9.94 25.10 1.81
N GLY A 227 10.53 25.06 0.61
CA GLY A 227 11.28 23.89 0.14
C GLY A 227 10.44 22.70 -0.26
N GLY A 228 9.12 22.90 -0.43
CA GLY A 228 8.10 21.85 -0.70
C GLY A 228 8.17 21.15 -2.05
N THR A 229 9.30 21.19 -2.72
CA THR A 229 9.57 20.36 -3.91
C THR A 229 9.69 18.90 -3.47
N GLY A 230 8.58 18.18 -3.65
CA GLY A 230 8.41 16.86 -3.10
C GLY A 230 9.42 15.84 -3.58
N THR A 231 10.20 15.32 -2.67
CA THR A 231 10.57 13.92 -2.78
C THR A 231 9.29 13.13 -2.58
N ALA A 232 8.73 12.57 -3.65
CA ALA A 232 7.65 11.60 -3.54
C ALA A 232 8.16 10.50 -2.60
N ILE A 233 7.51 10.36 -1.43
CA ILE A 233 7.81 9.22 -0.57
C ILE A 233 7.27 8.02 -1.33
N THR A 234 8.17 7.25 -1.91
CA THR A 234 7.81 5.95 -2.47
C THR A 234 7.35 5.09 -1.30
N ILE A 235 6.09 4.71 -1.26
CA ILE A 235 5.63 3.70 -0.31
C ILE A 235 6.35 2.42 -0.74
N SER A 236 7.40 2.10 0.01
CA SER A 236 8.18 0.88 -0.20
C SER A 236 7.26 -0.33 -0.13
N GLY A 237 7.30 -1.17 -1.15
CA GLY A 237 6.60 -2.46 -1.17
C GLY A 237 5.15 -2.42 -1.65
N THR A 238 4.74 -1.42 -2.43
CA THR A 238 3.40 -1.38 -2.98
C THR A 238 3.38 -1.10 -4.47
N HIS A 239 2.62 -1.93 -5.16
CA HIS A 239 2.35 -1.79 -6.58
C HIS A 239 1.85 -0.39 -6.94
N LYS A 240 2.50 0.27 -7.86
CA LYS A 240 2.11 1.61 -8.33
C LYS A 240 0.66 1.65 -8.82
N LEU A 241 0.22 0.60 -9.53
CA LEU A 241 -1.18 0.45 -9.97
C LEU A 241 -2.14 0.34 -8.79
N LEU A 242 -1.79 -0.43 -7.76
CA LEU A 242 -2.66 -0.57 -6.59
C LEU A 242 -2.71 0.71 -5.78
N ASN A 243 -1.65 1.50 -5.76
CA ASN A 243 -1.69 2.83 -5.14
C ASN A 243 -2.71 3.75 -5.81
N GLU A 244 -2.80 3.72 -7.14
CA GLU A 244 -3.83 4.45 -7.88
C GLU A 244 -5.24 3.91 -7.56
N VAL A 245 -5.40 2.59 -7.49
CA VAL A 245 -6.66 1.95 -7.06
C VAL A 245 -7.04 2.40 -5.65
N PHE A 246 -6.11 2.42 -4.70
CA PHE A 246 -6.38 2.88 -3.33
C PHE A 246 -6.71 4.37 -3.25
N ARG A 247 -6.15 5.18 -4.13
CA ARG A 247 -6.44 6.60 -4.24
C ARG A 247 -7.88 6.84 -4.70
N THR A 248 -8.30 6.14 -5.74
CA THR A 248 -9.57 6.41 -6.44
C THR A 248 -10.75 5.61 -5.95
N THR A 249 -10.53 4.40 -5.44
CA THR A 249 -11.59 3.44 -5.13
C THR A 249 -12.00 3.47 -3.66
N PRO A 250 -13.27 3.69 -3.33
CA PRO A 250 -13.77 3.62 -1.96
C PRO A 250 -13.66 2.20 -1.36
N PRO A 251 -13.58 2.05 -0.02
CA PRO A 251 -13.51 0.75 0.63
C PRO A 251 -14.63 -0.22 0.28
N VAL A 252 -15.84 0.28 0.09
CA VAL A 252 -17.00 -0.55 -0.31
C VAL A 252 -16.82 -1.17 -1.69
N ASP A 253 -16.26 -0.41 -2.63
CA ASP A 253 -15.98 -0.90 -3.98
C ASP A 253 -14.76 -1.83 -4.00
N LEU A 254 -13.71 -1.54 -3.18
CA LEU A 254 -12.59 -2.47 -2.98
C LEU A 254 -13.08 -3.83 -2.46
N ARG A 255 -13.98 -3.86 -1.48
CA ARG A 255 -14.57 -5.11 -0.98
C ARG A 255 -15.33 -5.87 -2.06
N ARG A 256 -16.14 -5.16 -2.84
CA ARG A 256 -16.88 -5.78 -3.97
C ARG A 256 -15.91 -6.37 -5.01
N MET A 257 -14.90 -5.59 -5.43
CA MET A 257 -13.88 -6.06 -6.36
C MET A 257 -13.11 -7.28 -5.81
N ASN A 258 -12.78 -7.27 -4.53
CA ASN A 258 -12.10 -8.39 -3.88
C ASN A 258 -12.99 -9.64 -3.83
N ALA A 259 -14.28 -9.50 -3.53
CA ALA A 259 -15.23 -10.59 -3.54
C ALA A 259 -15.39 -11.20 -4.95
N GLU A 260 -15.52 -10.35 -5.98
CA GLU A 260 -15.59 -10.79 -7.38
C GLU A 260 -14.33 -11.58 -7.78
N LYS A 261 -13.14 -11.10 -7.41
CA LYS A 261 -11.86 -11.78 -7.67
C LYS A 261 -11.76 -13.12 -6.93
N LEU A 262 -12.17 -13.19 -5.66
CA LEU A 262 -12.19 -14.43 -4.90
C LEU A 262 -13.14 -15.46 -5.51
N ASN A 263 -14.32 -15.05 -5.95
CA ASN A 263 -15.26 -15.91 -6.67
C ASN A 263 -14.66 -16.42 -7.99
N ALA A 264 -13.98 -15.57 -8.75
CA ALA A 264 -13.28 -15.97 -9.99
C ALA A 264 -12.10 -16.94 -9.75
N MET A 265 -11.63 -17.05 -8.51
CA MET A 265 -10.60 -18.01 -8.07
C MET A 265 -11.18 -19.29 -7.45
N ASP A 266 -12.47 -19.52 -7.59
CA ASP A 266 -13.20 -20.66 -7.02
C ASP A 266 -13.15 -20.73 -5.48
N VAL A 267 -13.01 -19.58 -4.82
CA VAL A 267 -13.14 -19.49 -3.36
C VAL A 267 -14.62 -19.55 -3.00
N HIS A 268 -14.98 -20.54 -2.17
CA HIS A 268 -16.36 -20.71 -1.74
C HIS A 268 -16.94 -19.42 -1.14
N PRO A 269 -18.17 -19.00 -1.49
CA PRO A 269 -18.76 -17.73 -1.05
C PRO A 269 -18.67 -17.48 0.47
N GLU A 270 -18.93 -18.49 1.30
CA GLU A 270 -18.84 -18.36 2.76
C GLU A 270 -17.41 -18.00 3.23
N VAL A 271 -16.38 -18.53 2.56
CA VAL A 271 -14.97 -18.24 2.88
C VAL A 271 -14.63 -16.84 2.41
N ALA A 272 -15.07 -16.45 1.20
CA ALA A 272 -14.88 -15.12 0.67
C ALA A 272 -15.55 -14.07 1.56
N ASP A 273 -16.80 -14.30 1.94
CA ASP A 273 -17.56 -13.40 2.83
C ASP A 273 -16.92 -13.29 4.22
N ALA A 274 -16.48 -14.41 4.80
CA ALA A 274 -15.80 -14.41 6.09
C ALA A 274 -14.50 -13.59 6.04
N PHE A 275 -13.73 -13.67 4.95
CA PHE A 275 -12.52 -12.89 4.76
C PHE A 275 -12.82 -11.41 4.53
N ILE A 276 -13.76 -11.09 3.62
CA ILE A 276 -14.13 -9.71 3.26
C ILE A 276 -14.71 -8.95 4.47
N ASN A 277 -15.44 -9.65 5.34
CA ASN A 277 -16.03 -9.07 6.55
C ASN A 277 -15.11 -9.13 7.77
N ASN A 278 -13.88 -9.62 7.65
CA ASN A 278 -12.93 -9.62 8.74
C ASN A 278 -12.32 -8.23 8.94
N SER A 279 -12.77 -7.52 9.98
CA SER A 279 -12.42 -6.12 10.27
C SER A 279 -10.99 -5.90 10.77
N VAL A 280 -10.21 -6.95 11.03
CA VAL A 280 -8.78 -6.81 11.40
C VAL A 280 -7.92 -6.41 10.20
N TYR A 281 -8.40 -6.69 8.98
CA TYR A 281 -7.75 -6.22 7.76
C TYR A 281 -8.21 -4.81 7.42
N SER A 282 -7.26 -3.94 7.11
CA SER A 282 -7.59 -2.71 6.39
C SER A 282 -8.02 -3.03 4.96
N PRO A 283 -8.77 -2.14 4.29
CA PRO A 283 -9.10 -2.31 2.86
C PRO A 283 -7.86 -2.54 1.99
N ARG A 284 -6.74 -1.92 2.36
CA ARG A 284 -5.46 -2.08 1.70
C ARG A 284 -4.92 -3.50 1.83
N TYR A 285 -4.77 -4.02 3.05
CA TYR A 285 -4.22 -5.36 3.28
C TYR A 285 -5.10 -6.45 2.67
N GLN A 286 -6.40 -6.28 2.72
CA GLN A 286 -7.35 -7.18 2.07
C GLN A 286 -7.13 -7.24 0.56
N THR A 287 -7.02 -6.08 -0.09
CA THR A 287 -6.86 -5.98 -1.54
C THR A 287 -5.48 -6.48 -1.99
N LEU A 288 -4.41 -6.20 -1.24
CA LEU A 288 -3.06 -6.71 -1.54
C LEU A 288 -3.02 -8.24 -1.47
N LEU A 289 -3.63 -8.84 -0.42
CA LEU A 289 -3.70 -10.29 -0.29
C LEU A 289 -4.49 -10.93 -1.45
N VAL A 290 -5.66 -10.39 -1.79
CA VAL A 290 -6.46 -10.89 -2.92
C VAL A 290 -5.70 -10.76 -4.24
N HIS A 291 -5.00 -9.65 -4.44
CA HIS A 291 -4.17 -9.45 -5.62
C HIS A 291 -3.04 -10.48 -5.71
N ALA A 292 -2.34 -10.74 -4.61
CA ALA A 292 -1.30 -11.77 -4.56
C ALA A 292 -1.85 -13.17 -4.92
N MET A 293 -3.06 -13.51 -4.44
CA MET A 293 -3.72 -14.77 -4.82
C MET A 293 -4.13 -14.79 -6.30
N GLU A 294 -4.58 -13.65 -6.84
CA GLU A 294 -4.94 -13.52 -8.26
C GLU A 294 -3.74 -13.71 -9.18
N GLU A 295 -2.57 -13.20 -8.80
CA GLU A 295 -1.33 -13.34 -9.57
C GLU A 295 -0.83 -14.79 -9.70
N MET A 296 -1.28 -15.66 -8.84
CA MET A 296 -1.01 -17.10 -8.91
C MET A 296 -2.06 -17.84 -9.76
N LYS A 297 -2.16 -17.49 -11.05
CA LYS A 297 -3.12 -18.09 -11.99
C LYS A 297 -2.86 -19.58 -12.16
N GLY A 298 -3.93 -20.37 -12.12
CA GLY A 298 -3.85 -21.84 -12.30
C GLY A 298 -3.39 -22.60 -11.06
N VAL A 299 -3.00 -21.94 -9.97
CA VAL A 299 -2.63 -22.61 -8.72
C VAL A 299 -3.87 -23.14 -8.01
N GLY A 300 -3.84 -24.44 -7.72
CA GLY A 300 -4.95 -25.12 -7.02
C GLY A 300 -5.06 -24.72 -5.54
N ASN A 301 -6.27 -24.89 -4.98
CA ASN A 301 -6.57 -24.74 -3.55
C ASN A 301 -6.21 -23.38 -2.93
N ARG A 302 -6.21 -22.28 -3.69
CA ARG A 302 -6.00 -20.93 -3.15
C ARG A 302 -6.97 -20.60 -2.01
N ALA A 303 -8.18 -21.17 -2.04
CA ALA A 303 -9.17 -21.08 -0.97
C ALA A 303 -8.65 -21.54 0.40
N THR A 304 -7.64 -22.43 0.45
CA THR A 304 -6.99 -22.84 1.70
C THR A 304 -6.30 -21.66 2.39
N PHE A 305 -5.57 -20.85 1.63
CA PHE A 305 -4.91 -19.66 2.17
C PHE A 305 -5.94 -18.60 2.59
N VAL A 306 -6.95 -18.35 1.75
CA VAL A 306 -8.02 -17.38 2.06
C VAL A 306 -8.79 -17.76 3.34
N ARG A 307 -9.02 -19.06 3.56
CA ARG A 307 -9.66 -19.55 4.81
C ARG A 307 -8.82 -19.25 6.04
N LEU A 308 -7.51 -19.45 5.97
CA LEU A 308 -6.60 -19.09 7.07
C LEU A 308 -6.57 -17.57 7.29
N ALA A 309 -6.59 -16.79 6.22
CA ALA A 309 -6.69 -15.34 6.32
C ALA A 309 -8.02 -14.90 6.94
N ALA A 310 -9.15 -15.55 6.60
CA ALA A 310 -10.45 -15.26 7.19
C ALA A 310 -10.49 -15.50 8.71
N ALA A 311 -9.71 -16.46 9.22
CA ALA A 311 -9.60 -16.78 10.64
C ALA A 311 -8.61 -15.89 11.42
N THR A 312 -8.00 -14.90 10.78
CA THR A 312 -7.02 -14.00 11.41
C THR A 312 -7.68 -13.15 12.51
N ALA A 313 -7.06 -13.10 13.70
CA ALA A 313 -7.67 -12.53 14.90
C ALA A 313 -7.16 -11.12 15.27
N ASN A 314 -6.01 -10.67 14.73
CA ASN A 314 -5.42 -9.37 15.07
C ASN A 314 -4.71 -8.72 13.86
N LYS A 315 -4.41 -7.43 13.99
CA LYS A 315 -3.84 -6.60 12.90
C LYS A 315 -2.41 -7.00 12.53
N ASP A 316 -1.58 -7.42 13.50
CA ASP A 316 -0.19 -7.83 13.21
C ASP A 316 -0.18 -9.13 12.39
N LEU A 317 -1.04 -10.08 12.74
CA LEU A 317 -1.22 -11.30 11.96
C LEU A 317 -1.85 -11.02 10.58
N ALA A 318 -2.68 -9.97 10.45
CA ALA A 318 -3.23 -9.56 9.15
C ALA A 318 -2.12 -9.09 8.21
N LEU A 319 -1.19 -8.25 8.69
CA LEU A 319 -0.01 -7.84 7.93
C LEU A 319 0.88 -9.04 7.59
N PHE A 320 1.11 -9.94 8.55
CA PHE A 320 1.87 -11.17 8.32
C PHE A 320 1.25 -12.01 7.19
N ARG A 321 -0.07 -12.22 7.20
CA ARG A 321 -0.77 -13.00 6.17
C ARG A 321 -0.74 -12.32 4.80
N GLU A 322 -0.88 -11.02 4.78
CA GLU A 322 -0.77 -10.25 3.55
C GLU A 322 0.63 -10.43 2.93
N ARG A 323 1.70 -10.21 3.71
CA ARG A 323 3.09 -10.40 3.25
C ARG A 323 3.40 -11.85 2.87
N GLN A 324 2.83 -12.82 3.58
CA GLN A 324 2.96 -14.24 3.25
C GLN A 324 2.33 -14.56 1.88
N ALA A 325 1.17 -13.97 1.58
CA ALA A 325 0.54 -14.10 0.27
C ALA A 325 1.43 -13.55 -0.84
N GLU A 326 2.00 -12.36 -0.63
CA GLU A 326 2.95 -11.75 -1.56
C GLU A 326 4.19 -12.64 -1.79
N MET A 327 4.76 -13.22 -0.73
CA MET A 327 5.89 -14.14 -0.86
C MET A 327 5.55 -15.38 -1.68
N TYR A 328 4.34 -15.94 -1.55
CA TYR A 328 3.93 -17.08 -2.39
C TYR A 328 3.77 -16.68 -3.85
N ALA A 329 3.18 -15.53 -4.13
CA ALA A 329 3.10 -15.01 -5.48
C ALA A 329 4.49 -14.75 -6.07
N GLY A 330 5.39 -14.18 -5.30
CA GLY A 330 6.79 -13.96 -5.70
C GLY A 330 7.54 -15.24 -5.94
N TYR A 331 7.36 -16.25 -5.10
CA TYR A 331 7.93 -17.57 -5.31
C TYR A 331 7.45 -18.19 -6.63
N HIS A 332 6.14 -18.14 -6.88
CA HIS A 332 5.52 -18.64 -8.11
C HIS A 332 6.09 -17.98 -9.37
N LYS A 333 6.36 -16.66 -9.29
CA LYS A 333 6.87 -15.88 -10.43
C LYS A 333 8.38 -15.95 -10.62
N ALA A 334 9.15 -15.89 -9.52
CA ALA A 334 10.60 -15.67 -9.59
C ALA A 334 11.45 -16.90 -9.25
N VAL A 335 10.85 -17.97 -8.72
CA VAL A 335 11.60 -19.17 -8.29
C VAL A 335 11.14 -20.41 -9.03
N ALA A 336 9.91 -20.87 -8.79
CA ALA A 336 9.36 -22.05 -9.43
C ALA A 336 7.83 -22.02 -9.46
N PRO A 337 7.20 -22.61 -10.50
CA PRO A 337 5.74 -22.70 -10.59
C PRO A 337 5.16 -23.47 -9.40
N VAL A 338 4.24 -22.82 -8.69
CA VAL A 338 3.41 -23.43 -7.65
C VAL A 338 2.27 -24.17 -8.31
N GLU A 339 2.02 -25.41 -7.88
CA GLU A 339 0.89 -26.24 -8.34
C GLU A 339 -0.35 -26.05 -7.46
N THR A 340 -0.18 -26.12 -6.13
CA THR A 340 -1.30 -26.10 -5.19
C THR A 340 -0.93 -25.65 -3.79
N PHE A 341 -1.89 -25.08 -3.07
CA PHE A 341 -1.79 -24.85 -1.63
C PHE A 341 -2.11 -26.11 -0.82
N LEU A 342 -1.42 -26.28 0.29
CA LEU A 342 -1.62 -27.34 1.28
C LEU A 342 -1.89 -26.76 2.66
N ALA A 343 -2.86 -27.33 3.38
CA ALA A 343 -3.12 -26.99 4.76
C ALA A 343 -2.19 -27.79 5.69
N LEU A 344 -1.34 -27.09 6.42
CA LEU A 344 -0.48 -27.64 7.47
C LEU A 344 -0.94 -27.16 8.87
N GLY A 345 -2.14 -27.58 9.28
CA GLY A 345 -2.80 -27.06 10.50
C GLY A 345 -3.25 -25.61 10.29
N GLU A 346 -2.73 -24.72 11.12
CA GLU A 346 -2.99 -23.27 11.07
C GLU A 346 -2.10 -22.51 10.07
N PHE A 347 -1.30 -23.25 9.31
CA PHE A 347 -0.40 -22.70 8.29
C PHE A 347 -0.75 -23.23 6.91
N ALA A 348 -0.40 -22.48 5.91
CA ALA A 348 -0.42 -22.91 4.52
C ALA A 348 1.01 -23.05 4.02
N ALA A 349 1.26 -24.12 3.31
CA ALA A 349 2.44 -24.28 2.48
C ALA A 349 1.98 -24.43 1.01
N VAL A 350 2.92 -24.43 0.09
CA VAL A 350 2.63 -24.74 -1.31
C VAL A 350 3.44 -25.95 -1.76
N ARG A 351 2.86 -26.67 -2.73
CA ARG A 351 3.60 -27.70 -3.47
C ARG A 351 3.88 -27.17 -4.87
N THR A 352 5.12 -27.33 -5.31
CA THR A 352 5.54 -27.00 -6.68
C THR A 352 5.21 -28.13 -7.64
N SER A 353 5.26 -27.86 -8.95
CA SER A 353 5.15 -28.87 -10.00
C SER A 353 6.26 -29.93 -9.95
N ALA A 354 7.41 -29.62 -9.33
CA ALA A 354 8.49 -30.54 -9.05
C ALA A 354 8.29 -31.39 -7.77
N ASN A 355 7.10 -31.36 -7.18
CA ASN A 355 6.75 -32.02 -5.92
C ASN A 355 7.61 -31.57 -4.74
N GLU A 356 7.99 -30.31 -4.66
CA GLU A 356 8.68 -29.71 -3.52
C GLU A 356 7.67 -29.02 -2.61
N ILE A 357 7.88 -29.11 -1.31
CA ILE A 357 7.07 -28.37 -0.32
C ILE A 357 7.79 -27.09 0.06
N VAL A 358 7.11 -25.97 -0.10
CA VAL A 358 7.66 -24.65 0.18
C VAL A 358 6.83 -23.95 1.24
N PHE A 359 7.50 -23.48 2.26
CA PHE A 359 6.92 -22.72 3.35
C PHE A 359 7.57 -21.33 3.39
N ASN A 360 6.81 -20.32 3.00
CA ASN A 360 7.23 -18.92 2.97
C ASN A 360 6.75 -18.20 4.23
N VAL A 361 7.66 -17.53 4.93
CA VAL A 361 7.34 -16.83 6.18
C VAL A 361 8.02 -15.45 6.24
N PRO A 362 7.24 -14.38 6.40
CA PRO A 362 7.76 -13.02 6.50
C PRO A 362 8.24 -12.73 7.94
N LEU A 363 9.41 -13.25 8.30
CA LEU A 363 10.02 -13.10 9.63
C LEU A 363 11.29 -12.26 9.55
N ASP A 364 11.57 -11.49 10.62
CA ASP A 364 12.80 -10.68 10.69
C ASP A 364 14.01 -11.48 11.13
N HIS A 365 13.85 -12.27 12.21
CA HIS A 365 14.93 -13.11 12.73
C HIS A 365 14.35 -14.31 13.46
N LEU A 366 14.52 -15.51 12.89
CA LEU A 366 14.01 -16.76 13.43
C LEU A 366 14.99 -17.36 14.44
N VAL A 367 14.51 -17.64 15.63
CA VAL A 367 15.25 -18.24 16.75
C VAL A 367 14.67 -19.62 17.08
N TRP A 368 15.52 -20.58 17.49
CA TRP A 368 15.07 -21.92 17.86
C TRP A 368 14.41 -21.96 19.23
N THR A 369 13.14 -21.62 19.29
CA THR A 369 12.31 -21.68 20.51
C THR A 369 11.58 -23.03 20.61
N ASP A 370 11.07 -23.35 21.81
CA ASP A 370 10.18 -24.52 22.02
C ASP A 370 8.94 -24.46 21.10
N ALA A 371 8.36 -23.26 20.95
CA ALA A 371 7.22 -23.06 20.07
C ALA A 371 7.56 -23.37 18.61
N MET A 372 8.74 -22.91 18.12
CA MET A 372 9.19 -23.19 16.77
C MET A 372 9.45 -24.69 16.55
N ALA A 373 10.07 -25.36 17.51
CA ALA A 373 10.32 -26.81 17.45
C ALA A 373 9.03 -27.61 17.35
N LYS A 374 8.01 -27.26 18.14
CA LYS A 374 6.67 -27.90 18.11
C LYS A 374 5.98 -27.65 16.78
N LEU A 375 6.03 -26.42 16.29
CA LEU A 375 5.45 -26.04 15.00
C LEU A 375 6.06 -26.82 13.85
N LEU A 376 7.40 -26.88 13.78
CA LEU A 376 8.10 -27.61 12.73
C LEU A 376 7.81 -29.12 12.80
N THR A 377 7.75 -29.69 14.02
CA THR A 377 7.39 -31.10 14.22
C THR A 377 5.98 -31.40 13.72
N ALA A 378 5.01 -30.53 14.00
CA ALA A 378 3.64 -30.67 13.51
C ALA A 378 3.57 -30.53 11.97
N ALA A 379 4.33 -29.59 11.41
CA ALA A 379 4.43 -29.41 9.96
C ALA A 379 5.03 -30.65 9.28
N ASP A 380 6.11 -31.21 9.81
CA ASP A 380 6.73 -32.44 9.30
C ASP A 380 5.78 -33.63 9.32
N ALA A 381 5.09 -33.85 10.43
CA ALA A 381 4.10 -34.91 10.56
C ALA A 381 2.99 -34.76 9.51
N ARG A 382 2.52 -33.53 9.29
CA ARG A 382 1.47 -33.26 8.30
C ARG A 382 1.95 -33.42 6.89
N VAL A 383 3.15 -32.95 6.55
CA VAL A 383 3.77 -33.16 5.23
C VAL A 383 3.89 -34.64 4.92
N THR A 384 4.38 -35.44 5.87
CA THR A 384 4.53 -36.91 5.72
C THR A 384 3.17 -37.59 5.48
N GLN A 385 2.08 -37.10 6.09
CA GLN A 385 0.73 -37.64 5.84
C GLN A 385 0.17 -37.27 4.46
N LEU A 386 0.50 -36.10 3.96
CA LEU A 386 -0.09 -35.58 2.72
C LEU A 386 0.67 -36.02 1.47
N THR A 387 1.99 -36.14 1.54
CA THR A 387 2.83 -36.36 0.36
C THR A 387 4.21 -36.90 0.75
N ARG A 388 4.93 -37.40 -0.26
CA ARG A 388 6.38 -37.69 -0.16
C ARG A 388 7.11 -36.69 -1.06
N PRO A 389 7.49 -35.51 -0.53
CA PRO A 389 8.07 -34.46 -1.34
C PRO A 389 9.49 -34.81 -1.78
N ALA A 390 9.90 -34.26 -2.94
CA ALA A 390 11.28 -34.33 -3.42
C ALA A 390 12.20 -33.49 -2.52
N SER A 391 11.73 -32.37 -2.03
CA SER A 391 12.43 -31.53 -1.06
C SER A 391 11.45 -30.72 -0.19
N LYS A 392 11.95 -30.20 0.93
CA LYS A 392 11.23 -29.28 1.81
C LYS A 392 12.03 -27.99 1.92
N GLN A 393 11.42 -26.85 1.68
CA GLN A 393 12.07 -25.53 1.66
C GLN A 393 11.38 -24.58 2.62
N LEU A 394 12.16 -23.89 3.44
CA LEU A 394 11.73 -22.78 4.29
C LEU A 394 12.37 -21.49 3.78
N TRP A 395 11.54 -20.53 3.36
CA TRP A 395 11.97 -19.22 2.88
C TRP A 395 11.60 -18.16 3.91
N VAL A 396 12.60 -17.42 4.39
CA VAL A 396 12.46 -16.40 5.42
C VAL A 396 12.90 -15.04 4.86
N THR A 397 12.10 -14.00 5.04
CA THR A 397 12.47 -12.64 4.58
C THR A 397 13.75 -12.12 5.24
N GLY A 398 13.92 -12.38 6.53
CA GLY A 398 15.08 -11.97 7.31
C GLY A 398 16.12 -13.06 7.48
N THR A 399 16.61 -13.24 8.70
CA THR A 399 17.69 -14.15 9.05
C THR A 399 17.24 -15.29 9.97
N VAL A 400 18.05 -16.32 10.07
CA VAL A 400 17.81 -17.48 10.96
C VAL A 400 19.02 -17.66 11.87
N SER A 401 18.82 -17.89 13.17
CA SER A 401 19.92 -18.18 14.08
C SER A 401 20.68 -19.43 13.66
N ALA A 402 21.97 -19.51 13.95
CA ALA A 402 22.79 -20.66 13.58
C ALA A 402 22.22 -21.98 14.14
N ARG A 403 21.64 -21.93 15.34
CA ARG A 403 21.01 -23.08 15.96
C ARG A 403 19.70 -23.44 15.27
N ALA A 404 18.80 -22.46 15.03
CA ALA A 404 17.55 -22.72 14.32
C ALA A 404 17.81 -23.31 12.94
N LYS A 405 18.78 -22.77 12.20
CA LYS A 405 19.18 -23.29 10.89
C LYS A 405 19.61 -24.75 10.97
N LYS A 406 20.53 -25.08 11.88
CA LYS A 406 21.00 -26.46 12.08
C LYS A 406 19.86 -27.42 12.43
N GLU A 407 18.97 -27.03 13.33
CA GLU A 407 17.84 -27.85 13.77
C GLU A 407 16.82 -28.09 12.64
N ILE A 408 16.56 -27.07 11.82
CA ILE A 408 15.68 -27.14 10.66
C ILE A 408 16.29 -28.03 9.56
N GLU A 409 17.57 -27.84 9.24
CA GLU A 409 18.29 -28.61 8.21
C GLU A 409 18.44 -30.08 8.63
N THR A 410 18.65 -30.38 9.91
CA THR A 410 18.70 -31.77 10.43
C THR A 410 17.38 -32.51 10.19
N ARG A 411 16.25 -31.82 10.06
CA ARG A 411 14.94 -32.39 9.72
C ARG A 411 14.67 -32.44 8.23
N GLY A 412 15.70 -32.19 7.40
CA GLY A 412 15.66 -32.28 5.94
C GLY A 412 14.98 -31.08 5.27
N TRP A 413 14.89 -29.92 5.93
CA TRP A 413 14.47 -28.66 5.32
C TRP A 413 15.68 -27.90 4.79
N GLN A 414 15.52 -27.30 3.61
CA GLN A 414 16.46 -26.33 3.07
C GLN A 414 16.04 -24.93 3.55
N VAL A 415 16.99 -24.15 4.09
CA VAL A 415 16.70 -22.82 4.64
C VAL A 415 17.22 -21.74 3.70
N HIS A 416 16.32 -20.87 3.24
CA HIS A 416 16.60 -19.72 2.40
C HIS A 416 16.33 -18.43 3.19
N GLU A 417 17.42 -17.76 3.56
CA GLU A 417 17.38 -16.51 4.33
C GLU A 417 17.42 -15.30 3.41
N ARG A 418 17.06 -14.11 3.95
CA ARG A 418 17.10 -12.82 3.25
C ARG A 418 16.41 -12.86 1.90
N SER A 419 15.27 -13.53 1.87
CA SER A 419 14.53 -13.75 0.64
C SER A 419 13.61 -12.58 0.24
N GLU A 420 13.62 -11.48 1.00
CA GLU A 420 12.76 -10.31 0.76
C GLU A 420 12.90 -9.80 -0.67
N ASP A 421 14.12 -9.46 -1.10
CA ASP A 421 14.36 -8.91 -2.43
C ASP A 421 13.96 -9.87 -3.56
N ARG A 422 14.11 -11.17 -3.34
CA ARG A 422 13.78 -12.16 -4.35
C ARG A 422 12.30 -12.46 -4.44
N LEU A 423 11.60 -12.51 -3.30
CA LEU A 423 10.20 -12.93 -3.25
C LEU A 423 9.20 -11.77 -3.25
N LEU A 424 9.64 -10.55 -2.95
CA LEU A 424 8.76 -9.39 -2.85
C LEU A 424 9.04 -8.32 -3.90
N SER A 425 10.12 -8.45 -4.68
CA SER A 425 10.42 -7.55 -5.80
C SER A 425 9.48 -7.73 -7.01
N TRP A 426 8.74 -8.85 -7.10
CA TRP A 426 7.74 -9.03 -8.14
C TRP A 426 6.61 -8.00 -8.05
N SER A 427 6.38 -7.50 -6.85
CA SER A 427 5.45 -6.39 -6.62
C SER A 427 6.00 -5.07 -7.17
N GLU A 428 7.29 -5.02 -7.42
CA GLU A 428 8.02 -3.89 -8.00
C GLU A 428 8.23 -4.05 -9.52
N ASP A 429 7.70 -5.09 -10.17
CA ASP A 429 7.80 -5.37 -11.62
C ASP A 429 6.97 -4.41 -12.50
N TYR A 430 6.72 -3.23 -11.99
CA TYR A 430 6.83 -2.04 -12.79
C TYR A 430 8.32 -1.69 -12.88
N PRO A 431 8.79 -1.29 -14.06
CA PRO A 431 10.19 -0.97 -14.25
C PRO A 431 10.61 -0.13 -13.06
N LYS A 432 11.68 -0.55 -12.35
CA LYS A 432 12.28 0.24 -11.28
C LYS A 432 12.20 1.66 -11.75
N TYR A 433 11.53 2.52 -11.02
CA TYR A 433 11.55 3.94 -11.33
C TYR A 433 13.00 4.38 -11.17
N GLU A 434 13.79 4.13 -12.20
CA GLU A 434 15.01 4.88 -12.41
C GLU A 434 14.53 6.30 -12.51
N LYS A 435 14.98 7.13 -11.58
CA LYS A 435 14.68 8.56 -11.65
C LYS A 435 14.94 8.96 -13.09
N PRO A 436 14.08 9.74 -13.72
CA PRO A 436 14.29 10.18 -15.11
C PRO A 436 15.70 10.74 -15.35
N GLU A 437 16.31 11.29 -14.29
CA GLU A 437 17.66 11.81 -14.24
C GLU A 437 18.75 10.72 -14.44
N ASP A 438 18.49 9.50 -14.03
CA ASP A 438 19.43 8.36 -14.08
C ASP A 438 19.32 7.56 -15.39
N ARG A 439 18.30 7.83 -16.23
CA ARG A 439 18.13 7.18 -17.53
C ARG A 439 18.84 7.94 -18.63
N VAL A 440 19.46 7.21 -19.54
CA VAL A 440 19.94 7.80 -20.80
C VAL A 440 18.72 8.02 -21.71
N PRO A 441 18.38 9.26 -22.07
CA PRO A 441 17.26 9.51 -22.96
C PRO A 441 17.53 8.91 -24.33
N ALA A 442 16.54 8.22 -24.89
CA ALA A 442 16.61 7.71 -26.26
C ALA A 442 16.56 8.82 -27.31
N GLY A 443 15.94 9.96 -26.98
CA GLY A 443 15.82 11.12 -27.85
C GLY A 443 15.51 12.40 -27.06
N LEU A 444 15.55 13.53 -27.79
CA LEU A 444 15.20 14.86 -27.25
C LEU A 444 14.03 15.43 -28.04
N VAL A 445 13.15 16.18 -27.38
CA VAL A 445 12.06 16.91 -28.04
C VAL A 445 12.18 18.40 -27.76
N LYS A 446 11.90 19.19 -28.79
CA LYS A 446 11.62 20.63 -28.69
C LYS A 446 10.17 20.86 -29.09
N LEU A 447 9.44 21.61 -28.28
CA LEU A 447 8.02 21.88 -28.45
C LEU A 447 7.82 23.37 -28.62
N ASN A 448 6.96 23.75 -29.57
CA ASN A 448 6.56 25.14 -29.79
C ASN A 448 5.04 25.20 -29.94
N PHE A 449 4.38 25.92 -29.02
CA PHE A 449 2.95 26.13 -29.04
C PHE A 449 2.66 27.59 -29.35
N LYS A 450 1.76 27.80 -30.29
CA LYS A 450 1.15 29.11 -30.55
C LYS A 450 -0.30 29.04 -30.06
N SER A 451 -0.65 29.81 -29.06
CA SER A 451 -2.03 29.92 -28.59
C SER A 451 -2.87 30.70 -29.61
N VAL A 452 -3.96 30.11 -30.06
CA VAL A 452 -5.00 30.85 -30.80
C VAL A 452 -6.23 30.92 -29.89
N ALA A 453 -6.45 32.13 -29.41
CA ALA A 453 -7.68 32.77 -28.88
C ALA A 453 -8.79 31.97 -28.21
N VAL A 454 -9.11 32.41 -26.98
CA VAL A 454 -10.45 32.62 -26.38
C VAL A 454 -11.60 31.75 -26.92
N GLY A 455 -11.90 30.69 -26.16
CA GLY A 455 -13.06 29.83 -26.38
C GLY A 455 -12.70 28.37 -26.24
N VAL A 456 -13.63 27.53 -25.85
CA VAL A 456 -13.48 26.08 -25.72
C VAL A 456 -12.94 25.48 -27.01
N GLY A 457 -11.60 25.37 -27.14
CA GLY A 457 -10.92 24.84 -28.30
C GLY A 457 -9.52 24.37 -27.94
N GLY A 458 -9.17 23.12 -28.28
CA GLY A 458 -7.86 22.55 -28.02
C GLY A 458 -6.75 23.33 -28.74
N SER A 459 -5.66 23.62 -28.02
CA SER A 459 -4.45 24.22 -28.62
C SER A 459 -3.70 23.18 -29.43
N SER A 460 -3.13 23.62 -30.55
CA SER A 460 -2.23 22.82 -31.37
C SER A 460 -0.83 23.44 -31.37
N GLY A 461 0.19 22.59 -31.49
CA GLY A 461 1.58 22.99 -31.54
C GLY A 461 2.38 22.11 -32.49
N ASP A 462 3.61 22.54 -32.70
CA ASP A 462 4.59 21.82 -33.48
C ASP A 462 5.78 21.44 -32.59
N GLY A 463 6.49 20.38 -32.97
CA GLY A 463 7.71 19.98 -32.29
C GLY A 463 8.68 19.27 -33.21
N VAL A 464 9.87 19.07 -32.70
CA VAL A 464 10.92 18.30 -33.36
C VAL A 464 11.45 17.27 -32.38
N LEU A 465 11.42 16.00 -32.76
CA LEU A 465 12.06 14.88 -32.06
C LEU A 465 13.45 14.66 -32.69
N SER A 466 14.50 14.81 -31.90
CA SER A 466 15.85 14.38 -32.26
C SER A 466 16.09 12.96 -31.75
N TYR A 467 16.20 12.00 -32.68
CA TYR A 467 16.35 10.57 -32.36
C TYR A 467 17.40 9.94 -33.28
N GLN A 468 18.39 9.26 -32.70
CA GLN A 468 19.49 8.61 -33.43
C GLN A 468 20.18 9.54 -34.46
N GLY A 469 20.40 10.80 -34.08
CA GLY A 469 21.07 11.80 -34.92
C GLY A 469 20.25 12.37 -36.08
N LYS A 470 18.94 12.08 -36.13
CA LYS A 470 18.00 12.62 -37.14
C LYS A 470 16.87 13.37 -36.44
N ASP A 471 16.38 14.40 -37.11
CA ASP A 471 15.28 15.24 -36.69
C ASP A 471 13.97 14.84 -37.37
N TYR A 472 12.94 14.64 -36.57
CA TYR A 472 11.60 14.21 -36.99
C TYR A 472 10.59 15.28 -36.55
N PRO A 473 10.07 16.08 -37.47
CA PRO A 473 9.02 17.05 -37.16
C PRO A 473 7.73 16.34 -36.77
N PHE A 474 7.00 16.89 -35.82
CA PHE A 474 5.70 16.37 -35.40
C PHE A 474 4.73 17.48 -35.01
N THR A 475 3.45 17.17 -35.02
CA THR A 475 2.38 18.04 -34.53
C THR A 475 1.85 17.55 -33.18
N ILE A 476 1.34 18.49 -32.40
CA ILE A 476 0.79 18.25 -31.06
C ILE A 476 -0.64 18.79 -31.02
N SER A 477 -1.57 18.03 -30.45
CA SER A 477 -2.95 18.44 -30.24
C SER A 477 -3.46 17.92 -28.87
N GLY A 478 -4.41 18.63 -28.24
CA GLY A 478 -5.03 18.20 -26.99
C GLY A 478 -4.41 18.78 -25.71
N LEU A 479 -3.46 19.70 -25.78
CA LEU A 479 -2.99 20.46 -24.62
C LEU A 479 -3.96 21.58 -24.29
N ASN A 480 -4.30 21.73 -22.99
CA ASN A 480 -5.07 22.84 -22.48
C ASN A 480 -4.17 23.72 -21.63
N PHE A 481 -4.11 25.02 -21.96
CA PHE A 481 -3.49 26.03 -21.11
C PHE A 481 -4.55 26.62 -20.20
N VAL A 482 -4.31 26.61 -18.90
CA VAL A 482 -5.32 27.06 -17.90
C VAL A 482 -5.24 28.58 -17.69
N ASP A 483 -4.12 29.22 -18.03
CA ASP A 483 -3.93 30.66 -17.80
C ASP A 483 -4.22 31.50 -19.02
N VAL A 484 -5.08 32.50 -18.84
CA VAL A 484 -5.47 33.48 -19.85
C VAL A 484 -4.30 34.43 -20.11
N GLY A 485 -3.74 34.40 -21.32
CA GLY A 485 -2.75 35.40 -21.75
C GLY A 485 -1.43 34.89 -22.32
N VAL A 486 -1.17 33.59 -22.34
CA VAL A 486 0.06 33.06 -22.92
C VAL A 486 -0.09 32.88 -24.42
N SER A 487 0.66 33.67 -25.21
CA SER A 487 0.62 33.63 -26.67
C SER A 487 1.59 32.63 -27.30
N ASN A 488 2.70 32.33 -26.68
CA ASN A 488 3.71 31.38 -27.17
C ASN A 488 4.34 30.63 -26.00
N PHE A 489 4.48 29.30 -26.12
CA PHE A 489 5.19 28.45 -25.17
C PHE A 489 6.27 27.65 -25.93
N GLU A 490 7.50 27.71 -25.41
CA GLU A 490 8.61 26.88 -25.86
C GLU A 490 9.02 25.93 -24.72
N GLY A 491 9.07 24.64 -25.05
CA GLY A 491 9.48 23.59 -24.08
C GLY A 491 10.56 22.70 -24.67
N ALA A 492 11.44 22.21 -23.85
CA ALA A 492 12.38 21.15 -24.19
C ALA A 492 12.09 19.91 -23.32
N GLY A 493 12.31 18.72 -23.88
CA GLY A 493 12.03 17.49 -23.17
C GLY A 493 12.94 16.35 -23.56
N LYS A 494 12.88 15.30 -22.75
CA LYS A 494 13.61 14.04 -22.95
C LYS A 494 12.61 12.93 -23.29
N VAL A 495 12.99 12.05 -24.21
CA VAL A 495 12.19 10.88 -24.62
C VAL A 495 12.88 9.62 -24.15
N TYR A 496 12.13 8.75 -23.51
CA TYR A 496 12.61 7.47 -22.96
C TYR A 496 11.83 6.31 -23.56
N ASP A 497 12.43 5.13 -23.54
CA ASP A 497 11.83 3.87 -23.99
C ASP A 497 11.43 3.86 -25.48
N LEU A 498 11.99 4.77 -26.30
CA LEU A 498 11.75 4.84 -27.75
C LEU A 498 12.69 3.86 -28.47
N LYS A 499 12.14 2.76 -28.97
CA LYS A 499 12.87 1.73 -29.72
C LYS A 499 12.78 1.94 -31.24
N ASN A 500 11.66 2.45 -31.71
CA ASN A 500 11.39 2.74 -33.10
C ASN A 500 10.75 4.14 -33.20
N VAL A 501 11.16 4.96 -34.17
CA VAL A 501 10.64 6.31 -34.32
C VAL A 501 9.11 6.37 -34.47
N ASN A 502 8.50 5.36 -35.11
CA ASN A 502 7.06 5.26 -35.29
C ASN A 502 6.30 5.01 -33.98
N ASP A 503 6.99 4.59 -32.94
CA ASP A 503 6.38 4.39 -31.62
C ASP A 503 6.20 5.71 -30.86
N PHE A 504 6.89 6.77 -31.31
CA PHE A 504 6.72 8.12 -30.80
C PHE A 504 5.32 8.70 -31.08
N ALA A 505 4.73 8.36 -32.22
CA ALA A 505 3.39 8.83 -32.57
C ALA A 505 2.31 8.10 -31.74
N GLY A 506 1.35 8.85 -31.20
CA GLY A 506 0.24 8.31 -30.47
C GLY A 506 -0.38 9.29 -29.48
N ASN A 507 -1.37 8.81 -28.73
CA ASN A 507 -2.00 9.55 -27.66
C ASN A 507 -1.21 9.31 -26.35
N TYR A 508 -0.84 10.40 -25.69
CA TYR A 508 -0.11 10.43 -24.44
C TYR A 508 -1.03 10.87 -23.31
N ALA A 509 -1.13 10.05 -22.28
CA ALA A 509 -1.76 10.41 -21.02
C ALA A 509 -0.71 10.85 -20.00
N ALA A 510 -1.12 11.61 -18.99
CA ALA A 510 -0.22 11.92 -17.87
C ALA A 510 0.32 10.63 -17.26
N ALA A 511 1.63 10.45 -17.28
CA ALA A 511 2.27 9.28 -16.68
C ALA A 511 2.30 9.38 -15.15
N GLN A 512 2.18 10.59 -14.62
CA GLN A 512 1.96 10.92 -13.22
C GLN A 512 1.08 12.17 -13.14
N ALA A 513 0.00 12.10 -12.37
CA ALA A 513 -0.71 13.30 -11.93
C ALA A 513 0.09 13.90 -10.77
N GLY A 514 1.08 14.71 -11.09
CA GLY A 514 1.90 15.40 -10.10
C GLY A 514 2.93 16.25 -10.82
N PHE A 515 2.75 17.55 -10.79
CA PHE A 515 3.80 18.49 -11.15
C PHE A 515 4.89 18.40 -10.08
N ALA A 516 6.04 17.86 -10.41
CA ALA A 516 7.23 18.05 -9.59
C ALA A 516 7.87 19.38 -10.01
N ILE A 517 7.83 20.37 -9.14
CA ILE A 517 8.63 21.59 -9.30
C ILE A 517 9.98 21.30 -8.65
N ALA A 518 10.96 20.91 -9.44
CA ALA A 518 12.35 20.88 -9.01
C ALA A 518 13.02 22.19 -9.45
N GLY A 519 13.40 23.05 -8.50
CA GLY A 519 14.17 24.26 -8.76
C GLY A 519 13.45 25.33 -9.58
N GLY A 520 12.11 25.49 -9.46
CA GLY A 520 11.36 26.54 -10.17
C GLY A 520 10.98 26.20 -11.62
N GLN A 521 11.13 24.96 -12.06
CA GLN A 521 10.72 24.50 -13.39
C GLN A 521 9.57 23.50 -13.28
N SER A 522 8.53 23.68 -14.11
CA SER A 522 7.41 22.75 -14.19
C SER A 522 7.77 21.57 -15.11
N GLU A 523 7.70 20.36 -14.58
CA GLU A 523 7.95 19.11 -15.33
C GLU A 523 6.63 18.41 -15.66
N LEU A 524 6.43 18.07 -16.93
CA LEU A 524 5.29 17.30 -17.41
C LEU A 524 5.76 15.95 -17.93
N SER A 525 5.42 14.88 -17.23
CA SER A 525 5.69 13.50 -17.65
C SER A 525 4.44 12.87 -18.27
N MET A 526 4.58 12.32 -19.48
CA MET A 526 3.48 11.69 -20.21
C MET A 526 3.93 10.41 -20.91
N ARG A 527 3.01 9.45 -21.06
CA ARG A 527 3.30 8.14 -21.65
C ARG A 527 2.23 7.73 -22.65
N ASN A 528 2.64 7.13 -23.76
CA ASN A 528 1.71 6.60 -24.77
C ASN A 528 1.44 5.09 -24.57
N GLY A 529 0.47 4.57 -25.32
CA GLY A 529 0.08 3.16 -25.26
C GLY A 529 1.14 2.16 -25.75
N LYS A 530 2.22 2.64 -26.40
CA LYS A 530 3.37 1.83 -26.83
C LYS A 530 4.52 1.85 -25.81
N GLY A 531 4.33 2.52 -24.68
CA GLY A 531 5.29 2.58 -23.59
C GLY A 531 6.32 3.71 -23.68
N VAL A 532 6.30 4.53 -24.73
CA VAL A 532 7.21 5.67 -24.88
C VAL A 532 6.85 6.74 -23.85
N THR A 533 7.84 7.21 -23.10
CA THR A 533 7.69 8.25 -22.08
C THR A 533 8.35 9.54 -22.57
N VAL A 534 7.63 10.66 -22.48
CA VAL A 534 8.14 11.99 -22.78
C VAL A 534 8.05 12.85 -21.53
N ILE A 535 9.17 13.46 -21.15
CA ILE A 535 9.28 14.38 -20.03
C ILE A 535 9.64 15.75 -20.58
N VAL A 536 8.76 16.71 -20.40
CA VAL A 536 8.93 18.09 -20.86
C VAL A 536 9.21 18.99 -19.67
N LEU A 537 10.26 19.78 -19.78
CA LEU A 537 10.58 20.86 -18.85
C LEU A 537 10.06 22.17 -19.45
N ALA A 538 9.20 22.86 -18.75
CA ALA A 538 8.79 24.21 -19.12
C ALA A 538 9.92 25.16 -18.71
N ASN A 539 10.57 25.79 -19.68
CA ASN A 539 11.44 26.92 -19.40
C ASN A 539 10.56 28.12 -19.04
N GLU A 540 10.69 28.65 -17.84
CA GLU A 540 10.07 29.91 -17.46
C GLU A 540 10.67 31.02 -18.30
N GLY A 541 10.02 31.35 -19.41
CA GLY A 541 10.19 32.63 -20.07
C GLY A 541 9.72 33.73 -19.12
N LYS A 542 10.22 34.96 -19.26
CA LYS A 542 10.09 36.12 -18.39
C LYS A 542 8.68 36.51 -17.87
N GLU A 543 7.67 35.68 -18.06
CA GLU A 543 6.32 35.83 -17.53
C GLU A 543 5.99 34.63 -16.62
N SER A 544 6.14 34.84 -15.34
CA SER A 544 5.90 33.87 -14.28
C SER A 544 4.45 33.40 -14.26
N GLY A 545 4.21 32.08 -14.27
CA GLY A 545 2.93 31.48 -13.90
C GLY A 545 2.28 30.52 -14.89
N THR A 546 2.92 30.17 -16.03
CA THR A 546 2.30 29.26 -17.02
C THR A 546 2.22 27.83 -16.49
N ARG A 547 1.02 27.30 -16.28
CA ARG A 547 0.77 25.92 -15.93
C ARG A 547 0.33 25.12 -17.15
N LEU A 548 1.11 24.07 -17.47
CA LEU A 548 0.72 23.08 -18.45
C LEU A 548 -0.24 22.07 -17.81
N ASN A 549 -1.42 21.89 -18.38
CA ASN A 549 -2.37 20.90 -17.93
C ASN A 549 -2.73 19.98 -19.11
N LEU A 550 -2.71 18.68 -18.87
CA LEU A 550 -3.25 17.71 -19.82
C LEU A 550 -4.77 17.67 -19.66
N GLY A 551 -5.49 17.94 -20.73
CA GLY A 551 -6.92 17.71 -20.76
C GLY A 551 -7.27 16.24 -20.46
N PRO A 552 -8.53 15.94 -20.12
CA PRO A 552 -8.99 14.58 -19.82
C PRO A 552 -8.72 13.58 -20.94
N SER A 553 -8.57 14.06 -22.17
CA SER A 553 -8.32 13.26 -23.39
C SER A 553 -6.84 13.00 -23.67
N GLY A 554 -5.91 13.54 -22.85
CA GLY A 554 -4.48 13.45 -23.11
C GLY A 554 -4.00 14.35 -24.26
N VAL A 555 -2.77 14.11 -24.70
CA VAL A 555 -2.10 14.83 -25.81
C VAL A 555 -1.78 13.86 -26.93
N THR A 556 -2.05 14.24 -28.16
CA THR A 556 -1.73 13.42 -29.32
C THR A 556 -0.51 14.00 -30.05
N PHE A 557 0.52 13.16 -30.25
CA PHE A 557 1.69 13.45 -31.08
C PHE A 557 1.56 12.71 -32.41
N LYS A 558 1.81 13.43 -33.53
CA LYS A 558 1.75 12.88 -34.87
C LYS A 558 2.97 13.32 -35.66
N LEU A 559 3.80 12.38 -36.11
CA LEU A 559 4.93 12.64 -36.99
C LEU A 559 4.43 13.21 -38.35
N LYS A 560 5.18 14.17 -38.90
CA LYS A 560 4.90 14.78 -40.20
C LYS A 560 5.45 13.94 -41.33
#